data_4747167664f6d67d7dbc5c40204d726b
#
_entry.id   4747167664f6d67d7dbc5c40204d726b
#
_cell.length_a   1.000
_cell.length_b   1.000
_cell.length_c   1.000
_cell.angle_alpha   90.00
_cell.angle_beta   90.00
_cell.angle_gamma   90.00
#
_symmetry.space_group_name_H-M   'P 1'
#
loop_
_entity.id
_entity.type
_entity.pdbx_description
1 polymer ?
#
loop_
_entity_poly.entity_id
_entity_poly.type
_entity_poly.pdbx_seq_one_letter_code
_entity_poly.pdbx_strand_id
1 'polypeptide(L)'
;GTYYVFNGPDANGCTNELSFTINLNPFPPADGVLDRFECTPYSIAQPVNGTIYTASGGPSGGGTVVLPTTVFSATQTFYMYNIDTVTNCTINRPFTVTYSGINLPNYTNVSVCETQNYTLPALTHVPPTPENYSIGYFYDQAGTLPVANGLVFNVPNTTTTIWVVATNGDRTICNAQDSFDIIVSQTPNLAALALVFDAEECGTYVLPTLPSVGFNINYYSQPGGNTANLISNLN
;
A
#
# COMPACT_ATOMS: atom_id res chain seq x y z
N GLY A 1 31.90 -5.90 -46.19
CA GLY A 1 32.41 -6.79 -47.26
C GLY A 1 31.91 -6.37 -48.61
N THR A 2 32.69 -6.64 -49.67
CA THR A 2 32.30 -6.42 -51.04
C THR A 2 31.64 -7.66 -51.59
N TYR A 3 30.51 -7.53 -52.26
CA TYR A 3 29.69 -8.58 -52.85
C TYR A 3 29.56 -8.28 -54.35
N TYR A 4 29.33 -9.36 -55.13
CA TYR A 4 29.22 -9.27 -56.55
C TYR A 4 27.90 -9.92 -57.00
N VAL A 5 27.21 -9.24 -57.91
CA VAL A 5 26.08 -9.81 -58.63
C VAL A 5 26.56 -10.14 -60.02
N PHE A 6 26.54 -11.41 -60.37
CA PHE A 6 27.02 -11.92 -61.66
C PHE A 6 25.81 -12.39 -62.47
N ASN A 7 25.74 -11.92 -63.69
CA ASN A 7 24.83 -12.44 -64.66
C ASN A 7 25.61 -13.43 -65.58
N GLY A 8 25.20 -14.71 -65.58
CA GLY A 8 25.82 -15.74 -66.38
C GLY A 8 25.76 -15.46 -67.91
N PRO A 9 26.49 -16.21 -68.67
CA PRO A 9 26.56 -15.94 -70.11
C PRO A 9 25.17 -16.03 -70.77
N ASP A 10 24.87 -15.02 -71.60
CA ASP A 10 23.74 -15.07 -72.52
C ASP A 10 24.00 -16.06 -73.68
N ALA A 11 23.08 -16.14 -74.61
CA ALA A 11 23.21 -17.04 -75.79
C ALA A 11 24.45 -16.75 -76.67
N ASN A 12 25.06 -15.56 -76.50
CA ASN A 12 26.26 -15.12 -77.20
C ASN A 12 27.55 -15.23 -76.35
N GLY A 13 27.43 -15.78 -75.14
CA GLY A 13 28.58 -15.90 -74.18
C GLY A 13 28.90 -14.62 -73.43
N CYS A 14 28.11 -13.57 -73.50
CA CYS A 14 28.34 -12.31 -72.78
C CYS A 14 27.95 -12.39 -71.32
N THR A 15 28.84 -11.95 -70.42
CA THR A 15 28.63 -11.91 -68.95
C THR A 15 28.68 -10.45 -68.47
N ASN A 16 28.02 -10.16 -67.36
CA ASN A 16 28.12 -8.90 -66.68
C ASN A 16 28.22 -9.11 -65.17
N GLU A 17 29.02 -8.26 -64.51
CA GLU A 17 29.21 -8.27 -63.07
C GLU A 17 29.07 -6.86 -62.49
N LEU A 18 28.37 -6.75 -61.39
CA LEU A 18 28.24 -5.54 -60.61
C LEU A 18 28.69 -5.82 -59.18
N SER A 19 29.60 -5.00 -58.71
CA SER A 19 30.04 -5.08 -57.29
C SER A 19 29.28 -4.05 -56.43
N PHE A 20 28.95 -4.44 -55.18
CA PHE A 20 28.46 -3.52 -54.19
C PHE A 20 29.10 -3.81 -52.84
N THR A 21 29.19 -2.83 -51.96
CA THR A 21 29.81 -2.95 -50.66
C THR A 21 28.75 -2.78 -49.54
N ILE A 22 28.74 -3.74 -48.62
CA ILE A 22 27.99 -3.62 -47.37
C ILE A 22 28.95 -3.30 -46.23
N ASN A 23 28.77 -2.14 -45.60
CA ASN A 23 29.46 -1.74 -44.39
C ASN A 23 28.56 -2.04 -43.20
N LEU A 24 29.04 -2.86 -42.25
CA LEU A 24 28.37 -3.10 -40.99
C LEU A 24 28.93 -2.14 -39.94
N ASN A 25 28.11 -1.26 -39.48
CA ASN A 25 28.41 -0.37 -38.36
C ASN A 25 28.07 -1.02 -37.02
N PRO A 26 28.86 -0.82 -35.98
CA PRO A 26 28.56 -1.30 -34.64
C PRO A 26 27.28 -0.62 -34.12
N PHE A 27 26.59 -1.30 -33.20
CA PHE A 27 25.52 -0.66 -32.45
C PHE A 27 26.09 0.45 -31.53
N PRO A 28 25.33 1.50 -31.24
CA PRO A 28 25.74 2.50 -30.27
C PRO A 28 25.94 1.86 -28.88
N PRO A 29 26.84 2.41 -28.05
CA PRO A 29 27.00 1.94 -26.69
C PRO A 29 25.69 2.09 -25.92
N ALA A 30 25.39 1.15 -25.04
CA ALA A 30 24.18 1.17 -24.22
C ALA A 30 24.45 0.49 -22.88
N ASP A 31 23.99 1.13 -21.81
CA ASP A 31 24.10 0.55 -20.49
C ASP A 31 23.19 -0.68 -20.34
N GLY A 32 23.59 -1.62 -19.49
CA GLY A 32 22.77 -2.77 -19.15
C GLY A 32 21.57 -2.36 -18.32
N VAL A 33 20.38 -2.74 -18.75
CA VAL A 33 19.15 -2.62 -17.97
C VAL A 33 18.62 -4.02 -17.70
N LEU A 34 18.09 -4.23 -16.50
CA LEU A 34 17.58 -5.52 -16.05
C LEU A 34 16.16 -5.38 -15.51
N ASP A 35 15.39 -6.42 -15.65
CA ASP A 35 14.11 -6.56 -14.97
C ASP A 35 14.34 -6.52 -13.45
N ARG A 36 13.41 -5.87 -12.72
CA ARG A 36 13.50 -5.74 -11.27
C ARG A 36 12.11 -5.73 -10.61
N PHE A 37 12.10 -5.97 -9.30
CA PHE A 37 10.92 -5.90 -8.46
C PHE A 37 11.01 -4.71 -7.51
N GLU A 38 9.88 -4.02 -7.30
CA GLU A 38 9.75 -2.89 -6.39
C GLU A 38 8.49 -3.06 -5.51
N CYS A 39 8.67 -2.88 -4.20
CA CYS A 39 7.59 -2.98 -3.22
C CYS A 39 6.98 -1.62 -2.86
N THR A 40 7.69 -0.55 -3.19
CA THR A 40 7.26 0.84 -2.97
C THR A 40 7.22 1.57 -4.31
N PRO A 41 6.51 2.70 -4.41
CA PRO A 41 6.59 3.55 -5.58
C PRO A 41 8.05 3.86 -5.93
N TYR A 42 8.39 3.75 -7.20
CA TYR A 42 9.78 3.78 -7.67
C TYR A 42 10.01 4.85 -8.74
N SER A 43 11.26 5.25 -8.88
CA SER A 43 11.74 6.09 -9.98
C SER A 43 12.87 5.39 -10.71
N ILE A 44 13.17 5.84 -11.93
CA ILE A 44 14.19 5.26 -12.77
C ILE A 44 15.25 6.32 -13.07
N ALA A 45 16.49 6.04 -12.67
CA ALA A 45 17.62 6.86 -13.04
C ALA A 45 17.94 6.69 -14.53
N GLN A 46 18.31 7.77 -15.22
CA GLN A 46 18.77 7.68 -16.59
C GLN A 46 20.15 7.02 -16.66
N PRO A 47 20.38 6.14 -17.64
CA PRO A 47 21.71 5.57 -17.88
C PRO A 47 22.68 6.62 -18.41
N VAL A 48 23.97 6.33 -18.34
CA VAL A 48 25.03 7.18 -18.93
C VAL A 48 25.01 7.08 -20.45
N ASN A 49 24.82 5.85 -20.97
CA ASN A 49 24.77 5.57 -22.41
C ASN A 49 23.36 5.14 -22.81
N GLY A 50 22.60 6.10 -23.32
CA GLY A 50 21.21 5.89 -23.73
C GLY A 50 20.23 6.75 -22.96
N THR A 51 18.95 6.57 -23.26
CA THR A 51 17.83 7.28 -22.64
C THR A 51 16.69 6.29 -22.46
N ILE A 52 15.98 6.35 -21.32
CA ILE A 52 14.84 5.48 -21.03
C ILE A 52 13.55 6.15 -21.50
N TYR A 53 12.74 5.38 -22.20
CA TYR A 53 11.44 5.77 -22.76
C TYR A 53 10.31 4.86 -22.26
N THR A 54 9.08 5.38 -22.32
CA THR A 54 7.86 4.65 -21.95
C THR A 54 7.37 3.73 -23.08
N ALA A 55 7.87 3.87 -24.30
CA ALA A 55 7.55 3.01 -25.44
C ALA A 55 8.78 2.68 -26.27
N SER A 56 8.69 1.61 -27.06
CA SER A 56 9.73 1.14 -27.97
C SER A 56 9.98 2.15 -29.11
N GLY A 57 11.24 2.22 -29.59
CA GLY A 57 11.61 3.05 -30.74
C GLY A 57 12.07 4.48 -30.40
N GLY A 58 12.27 4.78 -29.13
CA GLY A 58 12.76 6.08 -28.66
C GLY A 58 11.86 7.25 -29.10
N PRO A 59 12.43 8.40 -29.53
CA PRO A 59 11.66 9.57 -29.91
C PRO A 59 10.69 9.34 -31.08
N SER A 60 11.04 8.43 -31.98
CA SER A 60 10.23 8.11 -33.17
C SER A 60 9.12 7.09 -32.88
N GLY A 61 9.19 6.37 -31.75
CA GLY A 61 8.24 5.33 -31.36
C GLY A 61 7.05 5.85 -30.53
N GLY A 62 6.92 7.15 -30.35
CA GLY A 62 5.84 7.75 -29.56
C GLY A 62 6.01 7.63 -28.05
N GLY A 63 7.12 7.09 -27.56
CA GLY A 63 7.45 7.06 -26.14
C GLY A 63 7.91 8.42 -25.61
N THR A 64 7.55 8.72 -24.36
CA THR A 64 8.06 9.87 -23.61
C THR A 64 9.30 9.49 -22.83
N VAL A 65 10.24 10.44 -22.69
CA VAL A 65 11.43 10.26 -21.86
C VAL A 65 11.00 10.10 -20.40
N VAL A 66 11.50 9.08 -19.74
CA VAL A 66 11.29 8.86 -18.31
C VAL A 66 12.21 9.79 -17.53
N LEU A 67 11.66 10.72 -16.77
CA LEU A 67 12.48 11.61 -15.94
C LEU A 67 12.80 10.91 -14.60
N PRO A 68 14.01 11.16 -14.02
CA PRO A 68 14.39 10.58 -12.71
C PRO A 68 13.46 10.97 -11.56
N THR A 69 12.71 12.07 -11.72
CA THR A 69 11.73 12.56 -10.74
C THR A 69 10.34 11.94 -10.92
N THR A 70 10.11 11.21 -12.02
CA THR A 70 8.81 10.55 -12.24
C THR A 70 8.71 9.32 -11.37
N VAL A 71 7.64 9.27 -10.55
CA VAL A 71 7.35 8.16 -9.65
C VAL A 71 6.28 7.28 -10.28
N PHE A 72 6.52 5.98 -10.27
CA PHE A 72 5.63 4.94 -10.78
C PHE A 72 5.17 4.05 -9.64
N SER A 73 3.89 3.66 -9.66
CA SER A 73 3.26 2.78 -8.68
C SER A 73 2.50 1.62 -9.33
N ALA A 74 2.97 1.21 -10.50
CA ALA A 74 2.40 0.09 -11.26
C ALA A 74 3.51 -0.65 -12.01
N THR A 75 3.27 -1.92 -12.32
CA THR A 75 4.15 -2.69 -13.21
C THR A 75 4.18 -2.07 -14.59
N GLN A 76 5.37 -1.81 -15.10
CA GLN A 76 5.55 -1.17 -16.39
C GLN A 76 6.81 -1.67 -17.12
N THR A 77 6.70 -1.81 -18.44
CA THR A 77 7.84 -2.06 -19.33
C THR A 77 8.37 -0.73 -19.85
N PHE A 78 9.67 -0.58 -19.76
CA PHE A 78 10.42 0.57 -20.25
C PHE A 78 11.41 0.13 -21.33
N TYR A 79 11.94 1.10 -22.07
CA TYR A 79 12.80 0.84 -23.20
C TYR A 79 14.03 1.74 -23.12
N MET A 80 15.19 1.12 -22.99
CA MET A 80 16.46 1.83 -23.10
C MET A 80 16.79 1.97 -24.59
N TYR A 81 16.95 3.21 -25.04
CA TYR A 81 17.19 3.55 -26.44
C TYR A 81 18.46 4.39 -26.58
N ASN A 82 19.28 4.09 -27.56
CA ASN A 82 20.38 4.95 -28.00
C ASN A 82 20.49 4.93 -29.52
N ILE A 83 21.06 5.98 -30.09
CA ILE A 83 21.29 6.16 -31.52
C ILE A 83 22.69 6.72 -31.78
N ASP A 84 23.38 6.15 -32.72
CA ASP A 84 24.57 6.74 -33.31
C ASP A 84 24.12 7.69 -34.43
N THR A 85 24.32 9.00 -34.23
CA THR A 85 23.87 10.04 -35.15
C THR A 85 24.61 10.07 -36.48
N VAL A 86 25.76 9.41 -36.56
CA VAL A 86 26.58 9.33 -37.79
C VAL A 86 26.10 8.18 -38.67
N THR A 87 25.88 7.02 -38.07
CA THR A 87 25.53 5.80 -38.81
C THR A 87 24.05 5.53 -38.82
N ASN A 88 23.25 6.24 -37.99
CA ASN A 88 21.83 6.01 -37.69
C ASN A 88 21.55 4.60 -37.16
N CYS A 89 22.56 3.89 -36.67
CA CYS A 89 22.36 2.64 -35.98
C CYS A 89 21.69 2.89 -34.62
N THR A 90 20.67 2.12 -34.29
CA THR A 90 19.92 2.25 -33.03
C THR A 90 20.00 0.99 -32.21
N ILE A 91 19.93 1.12 -30.90
CA ILE A 91 19.70 0.02 -29.97
C ILE A 91 18.46 0.32 -29.16
N ASN A 92 17.62 -0.69 -28.95
CA ASN A 92 16.38 -0.59 -28.19
C ASN A 92 16.22 -1.86 -27.37
N ARG A 93 16.32 -1.74 -26.02
CA ARG A 93 16.26 -2.86 -25.06
C ARG A 93 15.09 -2.68 -24.10
N PRO A 94 14.11 -3.56 -24.11
CA PRO A 94 13.05 -3.55 -23.11
C PRO A 94 13.59 -4.06 -21.77
N PHE A 95 13.00 -3.56 -20.67
CA PHE A 95 13.09 -4.13 -19.34
C PHE A 95 11.81 -3.83 -18.58
N THR A 96 11.45 -4.70 -17.66
CA THR A 96 10.20 -4.58 -16.89
C THR A 96 10.51 -4.32 -15.43
N VAL A 97 9.86 -3.33 -14.87
CA VAL A 97 9.80 -3.14 -13.42
C VAL A 97 8.47 -3.67 -12.93
N THR A 98 8.51 -4.75 -12.18
CA THR A 98 7.33 -5.35 -11.56
C THR A 98 7.08 -4.66 -10.22
N TYR A 99 5.96 -3.98 -10.11
CA TYR A 99 5.51 -3.36 -8.87
C TYR A 99 4.55 -4.30 -8.13
N SER A 100 4.89 -4.62 -6.91
CA SER A 100 4.10 -5.50 -6.03
C SER A 100 3.80 -4.84 -4.68
N GLY A 101 3.68 -3.52 -4.65
CA GLY A 101 3.33 -2.78 -3.45
C GLY A 101 1.95 -3.17 -2.92
N ILE A 102 1.85 -3.33 -1.60
CA ILE A 102 0.62 -3.63 -0.89
C ILE A 102 0.21 -2.36 -0.14
N ASN A 103 -1.00 -1.86 -0.40
CA ASN A 103 -1.57 -0.74 0.32
C ASN A 103 -2.54 -1.26 1.38
N LEU A 104 -2.24 -1.00 2.63
CA LEU A 104 -3.17 -1.23 3.74
C LEU A 104 -4.03 0.02 3.96
N PRO A 105 -5.31 -0.14 4.42
CA PRO A 105 -6.06 0.97 4.97
C PRO A 105 -5.34 1.55 6.18
N ASN A 106 -5.60 2.81 6.48
CA ASN A 106 -5.10 3.42 7.70
C ASN A 106 -5.90 2.89 8.90
N TYR A 107 -5.27 2.17 9.80
CA TYR A 107 -5.87 1.65 11.03
C TYR A 107 -5.68 2.66 12.17
N THR A 108 -6.73 2.84 12.97
CA THR A 108 -6.73 3.76 14.10
C THR A 108 -7.06 3.03 15.39
N ASN A 109 -6.54 3.50 16.51
CA ASN A 109 -6.82 2.94 17.83
C ASN A 109 -8.31 2.94 18.13
N VAL A 110 -8.76 1.88 18.80
CA VAL A 110 -10.15 1.65 19.17
C VAL A 110 -10.27 1.66 20.69
N SER A 111 -11.19 2.46 21.21
CA SER A 111 -11.51 2.48 22.64
C SER A 111 -12.91 1.94 22.85
N VAL A 112 -13.05 0.94 23.72
CA VAL A 112 -14.32 0.27 24.04
C VAL A 112 -14.47 0.09 25.55
N CYS A 113 -15.70 -0.07 26.02
CA CYS A 113 -15.96 -0.47 27.40
C CYS A 113 -16.00 -2.00 27.50
N GLU A 114 -15.63 -2.55 28.68
CA GLU A 114 -15.64 -4.02 28.94
C GLU A 114 -16.97 -4.70 28.64
N THR A 115 -18.09 -3.96 28.74
CA THR A 115 -19.43 -4.44 28.42
C THR A 115 -19.73 -4.48 26.92
N GLN A 116 -18.85 -3.88 26.10
CA GLN A 116 -18.96 -3.86 24.65
C GLN A 116 -18.04 -4.93 24.09
N ASN A 117 -18.56 -6.06 23.71
CA ASN A 117 -17.80 -7.12 23.07
C ASN A 117 -17.29 -6.63 21.71
N TYR A 118 -16.03 -6.22 21.65
CA TYR A 118 -15.41 -5.79 20.40
C TYR A 118 -14.78 -6.99 19.69
N THR A 119 -15.11 -7.14 18.43
CA THR A 119 -14.49 -8.10 17.52
C THR A 119 -13.81 -7.39 16.38
N LEU A 120 -12.69 -7.94 15.90
CA LEU A 120 -11.98 -7.38 14.76
C LEU A 120 -12.86 -7.39 13.51
N PRO A 121 -12.91 -6.29 12.75
CA PRO A 121 -13.67 -6.24 11.50
C PRO A 121 -13.07 -7.19 10.46
N ALA A 122 -13.85 -7.53 9.45
CA ALA A 122 -13.34 -8.26 8.31
C ALA A 122 -12.26 -7.45 7.60
N LEU A 123 -11.14 -8.09 7.27
CA LEU A 123 -10.06 -7.45 6.55
C LEU A 123 -10.47 -7.17 5.11
N THR A 124 -10.30 -5.93 4.70
CA THR A 124 -10.51 -5.48 3.33
C THR A 124 -9.19 -4.92 2.79
N HIS A 125 -9.00 -5.02 1.48
CA HIS A 125 -7.82 -4.48 0.82
C HIS A 125 -8.17 -3.25 -0.01
N VAL A 126 -7.20 -2.37 -0.19
CA VAL A 126 -7.31 -1.21 -1.08
C VAL A 126 -6.54 -1.51 -2.36
N PRO A 127 -7.18 -1.52 -3.54
CA PRO A 127 -6.48 -1.65 -4.81
C PRO A 127 -5.50 -0.48 -5.06
N PRO A 128 -4.40 -0.69 -5.80
CA PRO A 128 -4.01 -1.90 -6.51
C PRO A 128 -3.22 -2.85 -5.60
N THR A 129 -3.72 -4.05 -5.47
CA THR A 129 -3.03 -5.13 -4.75
C THR A 129 -2.64 -6.21 -5.73
N PRO A 130 -1.45 -6.81 -5.59
CA PRO A 130 -1.07 -7.95 -6.41
C PRO A 130 -2.03 -9.12 -6.18
N GLU A 131 -2.24 -9.90 -7.25
CA GLU A 131 -3.13 -11.06 -7.26
C GLU A 131 -2.64 -12.08 -6.26
N ASN A 132 -2.43 -12.46 -5.34
CA ASN A 132 -1.89 -13.50 -4.44
C ASN A 132 -1.21 -12.92 -3.19
N TYR A 133 -1.85 -12.06 -2.46
CA TYR A 133 -1.40 -11.70 -1.13
C TYR A 133 -2.31 -12.32 -0.06
N SER A 134 -1.74 -12.53 1.12
CA SER A 134 -2.47 -12.88 2.32
C SER A 134 -2.44 -11.72 3.30
N ILE A 135 -3.57 -11.45 3.96
CA ILE A 135 -3.68 -10.44 4.99
C ILE A 135 -4.28 -11.07 6.25
N GLY A 136 -3.75 -10.74 7.42
CA GLY A 136 -4.20 -11.28 8.69
C GLY A 136 -3.97 -10.32 9.84
N TYR A 137 -4.67 -10.61 10.98
CA TYR A 137 -4.43 -9.98 12.27
C TYR A 137 -3.48 -10.82 13.10
N PHE A 138 -2.52 -10.16 13.75
CA PHE A 138 -1.46 -10.81 14.52
C PHE A 138 -1.19 -10.04 15.82
N TYR A 139 -0.64 -10.74 16.82
CA TYR A 139 -0.14 -10.13 18.05
C TYR A 139 1.30 -9.62 17.91
N ASP A 140 1.97 -9.93 16.81
CA ASP A 140 3.36 -9.54 16.55
C ASP A 140 3.55 -8.94 15.16
N GLN A 141 4.51 -8.05 15.04
CA GLN A 141 4.87 -7.38 13.80
C GLN A 141 5.34 -8.35 12.71
N ALA A 142 5.96 -9.47 13.10
CA ALA A 142 6.46 -10.47 12.15
C ALA A 142 5.34 -11.32 11.52
N GLY A 143 4.09 -11.22 12.01
CA GLY A 143 2.97 -12.00 11.51
C GLY A 143 3.08 -13.49 11.81
N THR A 144 3.67 -13.86 12.97
CA THR A 144 3.88 -15.25 13.38
C THR A 144 2.84 -15.73 14.40
N LEU A 145 2.21 -14.82 15.14
CA LEU A 145 1.22 -15.10 16.17
C LEU A 145 -0.17 -14.61 15.74
N PRO A 146 -0.94 -15.43 14.99
CA PRO A 146 -2.24 -15.00 14.47
C PRO A 146 -3.26 -14.79 15.57
N VAL A 147 -4.10 -13.77 15.43
CA VAL A 147 -5.28 -13.57 16.26
C VAL A 147 -6.40 -14.50 15.79
N ALA A 148 -7.00 -15.23 16.74
CA ALA A 148 -8.09 -16.13 16.42
C ALA A 148 -9.31 -15.37 15.86
N ASN A 149 -9.94 -15.94 14.83
CA ASN A 149 -11.18 -15.39 14.27
C ASN A 149 -12.30 -15.36 15.32
N GLY A 150 -12.99 -14.21 15.41
CA GLY A 150 -14.08 -14.04 16.34
C GLY A 150 -13.65 -13.82 17.80
N LEU A 151 -12.34 -13.61 18.05
CA LEU A 151 -11.87 -13.24 19.39
C LEU A 151 -12.55 -11.95 19.84
N VAL A 152 -13.01 -11.96 21.09
CA VAL A 152 -13.67 -10.82 21.73
C VAL A 152 -12.71 -10.14 22.69
N PHE A 153 -12.57 -8.82 22.55
CA PHE A 153 -11.78 -7.99 23.44
C PHE A 153 -12.71 -7.30 24.43
N ASN A 154 -12.70 -7.76 25.68
CA ASN A 154 -13.58 -7.27 26.75
C ASN A 154 -12.95 -7.32 28.15
N VAL A 155 -11.65 -7.59 28.24
CA VAL A 155 -10.96 -7.61 29.54
C VAL A 155 -10.67 -6.16 29.96
N PRO A 156 -11.22 -5.68 31.09
CA PRO A 156 -11.10 -4.30 31.51
C PRO A 156 -9.64 -3.89 31.83
N ASN A 157 -9.34 -2.63 31.63
CA ASN A 157 -8.03 -2.02 31.87
C ASN A 157 -6.89 -2.70 31.09
N THR A 158 -7.19 -3.22 29.91
CA THR A 158 -6.19 -3.81 29.00
C THR A 158 -6.04 -2.97 27.74
N THR A 159 -4.78 -2.93 27.25
CA THR A 159 -4.47 -2.44 25.91
C THR A 159 -3.83 -3.59 25.15
N THR A 160 -4.37 -3.92 24.00
CA THR A 160 -3.86 -4.96 23.12
C THR A 160 -3.48 -4.36 21.79
N THR A 161 -2.20 -4.41 21.44
CA THR A 161 -1.73 -3.99 20.11
C THR A 161 -1.98 -5.10 19.12
N ILE A 162 -2.66 -4.76 18.03
CA ILE A 162 -2.95 -5.66 16.91
C ILE A 162 -2.17 -5.19 15.71
N TRP A 163 -1.44 -6.11 15.10
CA TRP A 163 -0.75 -5.91 13.84
C TRP A 163 -1.60 -6.44 12.69
N VAL A 164 -1.71 -5.64 11.64
CA VAL A 164 -2.25 -6.06 10.36
C VAL A 164 -1.06 -6.30 9.45
N VAL A 165 -0.86 -7.54 9.06
CA VAL A 165 0.27 -7.92 8.21
C VAL A 165 -0.27 -8.48 6.90
N ALA A 166 0.14 -7.88 5.81
CA ALA A 166 -0.14 -8.34 4.46
C ALA A 166 1.16 -8.73 3.77
N THR A 167 1.18 -9.91 3.18
CA THR A 167 2.35 -10.44 2.49
C THR A 167 1.96 -10.87 1.08
N ASN A 168 2.80 -10.58 0.11
CA ASN A 168 2.75 -11.20 -1.19
C ASN A 168 3.06 -12.71 -1.03
N GLY A 169 2.54 -13.59 -1.89
CA GLY A 169 2.67 -15.06 -1.79
C GLY A 169 4.08 -15.58 -1.56
N ASP A 170 5.09 -14.78 -1.89
CA ASP A 170 6.46 -14.95 -1.41
C ASP A 170 6.76 -13.88 -0.36
N ARG A 171 6.78 -14.24 0.92
CA ARG A 171 7.04 -13.34 2.04
C ARG A 171 8.38 -12.60 1.95
N THR A 172 9.26 -13.00 1.07
CA THR A 172 10.59 -12.39 0.88
C THR A 172 10.56 -11.18 -0.04
N ILE A 173 9.49 -10.98 -0.81
CA ILE A 173 9.44 -9.95 -1.85
C ILE A 173 8.82 -8.65 -1.36
N CYS A 174 7.56 -8.68 -0.89
CA CYS A 174 6.87 -7.46 -0.45
C CYS A 174 5.96 -7.75 0.74
N ASN A 175 6.07 -6.90 1.76
CA ASN A 175 5.22 -6.93 2.93
C ASN A 175 4.68 -5.52 3.19
N ALA A 176 3.48 -5.42 3.71
CA ALA A 176 2.95 -4.20 4.30
C ALA A 176 2.44 -4.53 5.70
N GLN A 177 2.62 -3.60 6.61
CA GLN A 177 2.17 -3.77 7.99
C GLN A 177 1.71 -2.44 8.56
N ASP A 178 0.73 -2.50 9.42
CA ASP A 178 0.24 -1.41 10.23
C ASP A 178 -0.19 -1.95 11.59
N SER A 179 -0.38 -1.10 12.58
CA SER A 179 -0.80 -1.52 13.90
C SER A 179 -1.76 -0.53 14.52
N PHE A 180 -2.62 -1.02 15.38
CA PHE A 180 -3.52 -0.22 16.18
C PHE A 180 -3.75 -0.87 17.55
N ASP A 181 -4.12 -0.04 18.52
CA ASP A 181 -4.40 -0.50 19.85
C ASP A 181 -5.91 -0.66 20.07
N ILE A 182 -6.28 -1.76 20.73
CA ILE A 182 -7.60 -1.96 21.30
C ILE A 182 -7.49 -1.68 22.79
N ILE A 183 -8.10 -0.59 23.24
CA ILE A 183 -8.08 -0.12 24.63
C ILE A 183 -9.43 -0.46 25.25
N VAL A 184 -9.44 -1.39 26.20
CA VAL A 184 -10.66 -1.78 26.92
C VAL A 184 -10.67 -1.08 28.27
N SER A 185 -11.60 -0.14 28.42
CA SER A 185 -11.79 0.60 29.67
C SER A 185 -12.79 -0.11 30.57
N GLN A 186 -12.56 -0.03 31.87
CA GLN A 186 -13.52 -0.51 32.84
C GLN A 186 -14.77 0.37 32.85
N THR A 187 -15.94 -0.28 32.90
CA THR A 187 -17.21 0.44 33.07
C THR A 187 -17.28 1.03 34.49
N PRO A 188 -17.61 2.31 34.63
CA PRO A 188 -17.75 2.93 35.96
C PRO A 188 -18.75 2.17 36.83
N ASN A 189 -18.34 1.70 38.00
CA ASN A 189 -19.20 1.00 38.94
C ASN A 189 -19.90 2.01 39.88
N LEU A 190 -21.06 2.48 39.48
CA LEU A 190 -21.86 3.41 40.29
C LEU A 190 -22.39 2.76 41.59
N ALA A 191 -22.67 1.45 41.59
CA ALA A 191 -23.15 0.75 42.78
C ALA A 191 -22.13 0.75 43.91
N ALA A 192 -20.82 0.75 43.58
CA ALA A 192 -19.76 0.84 44.60
C ALA A 192 -19.71 2.20 45.30
N LEU A 193 -20.35 3.22 44.76
CA LEU A 193 -20.40 4.57 45.33
C LEU A 193 -21.55 4.75 46.31
N ALA A 194 -22.38 3.73 46.52
CA ALA A 194 -23.52 3.76 47.45
C ALA A 194 -24.47 4.98 47.22
N LEU A 195 -24.62 5.39 45.95
CA LEU A 195 -25.32 6.63 45.60
C LEU A 195 -26.82 6.45 45.35
N VAL A 196 -27.31 5.23 45.29
CA VAL A 196 -28.70 4.97 44.89
C VAL A 196 -29.51 4.57 46.13
N PHE A 197 -30.44 5.41 46.52
CA PHE A 197 -31.46 5.10 47.52
C PHE A 197 -32.83 5.42 46.98
N ASP A 198 -33.76 4.53 47.17
CA ASP A 198 -35.15 4.90 47.08
C ASP A 198 -35.48 5.74 48.31
N ALA A 199 -36.07 6.90 48.15
CA ALA A 199 -36.47 7.78 49.21
C ALA A 199 -37.96 8.03 49.17
N GLU A 200 -38.59 7.96 50.34
CA GLU A 200 -39.97 8.37 50.58
C GLU A 200 -39.94 9.59 51.49
N GLU A 201 -40.30 10.75 50.97
CA GLU A 201 -40.25 11.99 51.69
C GLU A 201 -41.58 12.75 51.64
N CYS A 202 -41.92 13.45 52.71
CA CYS A 202 -43.07 14.34 52.77
C CYS A 202 -42.62 15.77 52.48
N GLY A 203 -43.01 16.34 51.34
CA GLY A 203 -42.70 17.70 50.98
C GLY A 203 -41.64 17.79 49.90
N THR A 204 -40.48 18.38 50.18
CA THR A 204 -39.40 18.58 49.23
C THR A 204 -38.22 17.64 49.49
N TYR A 205 -37.70 17.01 48.45
CA TYR A 205 -36.50 16.20 48.51
C TYR A 205 -35.33 16.87 47.76
N VAL A 206 -34.19 16.89 48.40
CA VAL A 206 -32.96 17.41 47.79
C VAL A 206 -32.08 16.24 47.41
N LEU A 207 -31.73 16.16 46.14
CA LEU A 207 -30.84 15.12 45.65
C LEU A 207 -29.46 15.24 46.36
N PRO A 208 -28.87 14.11 46.82
CA PRO A 208 -27.55 14.09 47.42
C PRO A 208 -26.46 14.66 46.52
N THR A 209 -25.41 15.23 47.12
CA THR A 209 -24.24 15.66 46.36
C THR A 209 -23.49 14.44 45.78
N LEU A 210 -23.25 14.48 44.46
CA LEU A 210 -22.49 13.42 43.80
C LEU A 210 -20.99 13.56 44.03
N PRO A 211 -20.25 12.46 44.30
CA PRO A 211 -18.81 12.52 44.50
C PRO A 211 -18.07 12.77 43.19
N SER A 212 -16.87 13.41 43.29
CA SER A 212 -15.94 13.52 42.18
C SER A 212 -14.99 12.32 42.20
N VAL A 213 -15.14 11.40 41.24
CA VAL A 213 -14.46 10.10 41.22
C VAL A 213 -13.73 9.82 39.90
N GLY A 214 -13.23 10.85 39.24
CA GLY A 214 -12.47 10.69 38.00
C GLY A 214 -13.34 10.51 36.72
N PHE A 215 -14.64 10.49 36.87
CA PHE A 215 -15.63 10.54 35.77
C PHE A 215 -16.82 11.40 36.16
N ASN A 216 -17.54 11.91 35.15
CA ASN A 216 -18.67 12.80 35.38
C ASN A 216 -19.92 11.99 35.79
N ILE A 217 -20.45 12.28 36.98
CA ILE A 217 -21.69 11.72 37.46
C ILE A 217 -22.75 12.83 37.51
N ASN A 218 -23.92 12.57 36.95
CA ASN A 218 -25.01 13.53 36.91
C ASN A 218 -26.34 12.79 37.13
N TYR A 219 -27.32 13.48 37.67
CA TYR A 219 -28.70 13.00 37.71
C TYR A 219 -29.43 13.29 36.43
N TYR A 220 -30.25 12.35 35.99
CA TYR A 220 -31.09 12.49 34.80
C TYR A 220 -32.53 12.05 35.10
N SER A 221 -33.50 12.75 34.52
CA SER A 221 -34.92 12.42 34.65
C SER A 221 -35.35 11.20 33.80
N GLN A 222 -34.49 10.77 32.87
CA GLN A 222 -34.71 9.63 31.98
C GLN A 222 -33.42 8.81 31.83
N PRO A 223 -33.50 7.50 31.59
CA PRO A 223 -32.31 6.69 31.32
C PRO A 223 -31.61 7.12 30.03
N GLY A 224 -30.30 6.79 29.90
CA GLY A 224 -29.49 7.01 28.70
C GLY A 224 -28.61 8.26 28.73
N GLY A 225 -28.60 9.05 29.82
CA GLY A 225 -27.64 10.15 30.02
C GLY A 225 -27.75 11.30 29.01
N ASN A 226 -28.92 11.48 28.39
CA ASN A 226 -29.13 12.59 27.43
C ASN A 226 -29.13 13.93 28.15
N THR A 227 -28.32 14.88 27.66
CA THR A 227 -28.18 16.23 28.23
C THR A 227 -29.49 17.01 28.32
N ALA A 228 -30.48 16.72 27.45
CA ALA A 228 -31.82 17.30 27.54
C ALA A 228 -32.60 16.88 28.81
N ASN A 229 -32.21 15.78 29.43
CA ASN A 229 -32.82 15.23 30.63
C ASN A 229 -31.94 15.43 31.87
N LEU A 230 -30.87 16.21 31.76
CA LEU A 230 -29.97 16.51 32.86
C LEU A 230 -30.70 17.28 33.96
N ILE A 231 -30.69 16.76 35.17
CA ILE A 231 -31.15 17.49 36.34
C ILE A 231 -29.97 18.30 36.84
N SER A 232 -29.97 19.61 36.56
CA SER A 232 -28.98 20.50 37.15
C SER A 232 -29.17 20.49 38.66
N ASN A 233 -28.10 20.25 39.42
CA ASN A 233 -28.11 20.43 40.86
C ASN A 233 -28.53 21.86 41.18
N LEU A 234 -29.74 22.04 41.59
CA LEU A 234 -30.21 23.29 42.17
C LEU A 234 -29.66 23.31 43.61
N ASN A 235 -28.56 24.05 43.81
CA ASN A 235 -28.17 24.48 45.15
C ASN A 235 -29.16 25.56 45.67
#